data_a82f0f6e7fb04d2241f4981c2f57b9d0
#
_entry.id   a82f0f6e7fb04d2241f4981c2f57b9d0
#
_cell.length_a   1.000
_cell.length_b   1.000
_cell.length_c   1.000
_cell.angle_alpha   90.00
_cell.angle_beta   90.00
_cell.angle_gamma   90.00
#
_symmetry.space_group_name_H-M   'P 1'
#
loop_
_entity.id
_entity.type
_entity.pdbx_description
1 polymer ?
#
loop_
_entity_poly.entity_id
_entity_poly.type
_entity_poly.pdbx_seq_one_letter_code
_entity_poly.pdbx_strand_id
1 'polypeptide(L)'
;MIPPHDITALILAGGRGSRMGGVDKGLQTFNGMPLALHTLMRLQMQEGHLIGQVLINANRNLSAYESFGVPVWPDSLADYAGPLAGFMTGLEHCETPYLLTVPCDTPLFPMDLAARLAEALAREDAEIAMAAAREEDG
;
A
#
# COMPACT_ATOMS: atom_id res chain seq x y z
N MET A 1 6.30 21.09 -2.02
CA MET A 1 7.12 19.86 -2.14
C MET A 1 7.04 19.08 -0.84
N ILE A 2 6.85 17.77 -0.94
CA ILE A 2 6.76 16.92 0.25
C ILE A 2 8.17 16.59 0.74
N PRO A 3 8.48 16.86 2.02
CA PRO A 3 9.80 16.53 2.56
C PRO A 3 10.02 15.01 2.63
N PRO A 4 11.29 14.58 2.71
CA PRO A 4 11.58 13.16 2.93
C PRO A 4 10.92 12.64 4.20
N HIS A 5 10.50 11.38 4.17
CA HIS A 5 9.88 10.64 5.28
C HIS A 5 8.51 11.16 5.71
N ASP A 6 7.87 12.02 4.93
CA ASP A 6 6.56 12.56 5.28
C ASP A 6 5.39 11.77 4.71
N ILE A 7 5.64 10.66 4.07
CA ILE A 7 4.60 9.78 3.53
C ILE A 7 4.60 8.46 4.29
N THR A 8 3.42 8.06 4.77
CA THR A 8 3.20 6.70 5.24
C THR A 8 2.62 5.90 4.09
N ALA A 9 3.21 4.75 3.80
CA ALA A 9 2.68 3.85 2.77
C ALA A 9 1.86 2.75 3.43
N LEU A 10 0.68 2.49 2.89
CA LEU A 10 -0.22 1.46 3.37
C LEU A 10 -0.38 0.40 2.29
N ILE A 11 0.00 -0.83 2.61
CA ILE A 11 -0.22 -1.96 1.72
C ILE A 11 -1.56 -2.58 2.06
N LEU A 12 -2.46 -2.61 1.09
CA LEU A 12 -3.81 -3.14 1.26
C LEU A 12 -3.82 -4.64 0.97
N ALA A 13 -3.87 -5.44 2.02
CA ALA A 13 -3.93 -6.89 1.93
C ALA A 13 -5.18 -7.47 2.61
N GLY A 14 -6.12 -6.61 3.02
CA GLY A 14 -7.29 -7.01 3.80
C GLY A 14 -8.50 -7.42 2.99
N GLY A 15 -8.41 -7.50 1.67
CA GLY A 15 -9.54 -7.80 0.81
C GLY A 15 -10.19 -9.14 1.12
N ARG A 16 -11.42 -9.32 0.60
CA ARG A 16 -12.14 -10.57 0.76
C ARG A 16 -11.54 -11.65 -0.15
N GLY A 17 -10.62 -12.43 0.38
CA GLY A 17 -10.00 -13.51 -0.36
C GLY A 17 -10.92 -14.68 -0.66
N SER A 18 -12.15 -14.66 -0.14
CA SER A 18 -13.09 -15.76 -0.30
C SER A 18 -13.46 -16.05 -1.75
N ARG A 19 -13.39 -15.05 -2.62
CA ARG A 19 -13.71 -15.23 -4.04
C ARG A 19 -12.69 -16.07 -4.79
N MET A 20 -11.50 -16.20 -4.25
CA MET A 20 -10.40 -16.92 -4.89
C MET A 20 -10.09 -18.23 -4.16
N GLY A 21 -11.11 -18.86 -3.60
CA GLY A 21 -10.91 -20.10 -2.87
C GLY A 21 -10.14 -19.96 -1.58
N GLY A 22 -10.20 -18.79 -0.97
CA GLY A 22 -9.50 -18.56 0.28
C GLY A 22 -8.03 -18.17 0.14
N VAL A 23 -7.54 -18.00 -1.08
CA VAL A 23 -6.14 -17.65 -1.30
C VAL A 23 -5.89 -16.20 -0.90
N ASP A 24 -4.84 -15.98 -0.12
CA ASP A 24 -4.41 -14.64 0.23
C ASP A 24 -3.40 -14.19 -0.83
N LYS A 25 -3.81 -13.23 -1.66
CA LYS A 25 -2.99 -12.80 -2.79
C LYS A 25 -1.64 -12.22 -2.36
N GLY A 26 -1.60 -11.51 -1.24
CA GLY A 26 -0.35 -10.93 -0.76
C GLY A 26 0.68 -11.96 -0.36
N LEU A 27 0.24 -13.17 -0.03
CA LEU A 27 1.13 -14.27 0.36
C LEU A 27 1.48 -15.21 -0.79
N GLN A 28 0.89 -15.03 -1.96
CA GLN A 28 1.31 -15.78 -3.14
C GLN A 28 2.73 -15.38 -3.51
N THR A 29 3.53 -16.37 -3.91
CA THR A 29 4.94 -16.11 -4.18
C THR A 29 5.17 -15.75 -5.65
N PHE A 30 6.11 -14.85 -5.84
CA PHE A 30 6.66 -14.48 -7.12
C PHE A 30 8.17 -14.44 -6.98
N ASN A 31 8.88 -15.21 -7.77
CA ASN A 31 10.33 -15.35 -7.65
C ASN A 31 10.76 -15.73 -6.22
N GLY A 32 9.98 -16.62 -5.59
CA GLY A 32 10.33 -17.16 -4.28
C GLY A 32 9.95 -16.27 -3.08
N MET A 33 9.32 -15.12 -3.31
CA MET A 33 8.92 -14.21 -2.23
C MET A 33 7.46 -13.84 -2.33
N PRO A 34 6.77 -13.66 -1.18
CA PRO A 34 5.39 -13.19 -1.21
C PRO A 34 5.24 -11.86 -1.94
N LEU A 35 4.14 -11.69 -2.65
CA LEU A 35 3.88 -10.45 -3.38
C LEU A 35 3.87 -9.22 -2.46
N ALA A 36 3.30 -9.36 -1.26
CA ALA A 36 3.27 -8.26 -0.31
C ALA A 36 4.69 -7.86 0.12
N LEU A 37 5.59 -8.82 0.23
CA LEU A 37 6.98 -8.51 0.58
C LEU A 37 7.69 -7.79 -0.56
N HIS A 38 7.45 -8.20 -1.81
CA HIS A 38 7.94 -7.46 -2.97
C HIS A 38 7.45 -6.01 -2.95
N THR A 39 6.17 -5.82 -2.64
CA THR A 39 5.57 -4.50 -2.55
C THR A 39 6.23 -3.66 -1.47
N LEU A 40 6.45 -4.25 -0.29
CA LEU A 40 7.12 -3.59 0.82
C LEU A 40 8.52 -3.12 0.41
N MET A 41 9.29 -4.01 -0.20
CA MET A 41 10.64 -3.67 -0.62
C MET A 41 10.65 -2.55 -1.66
N ARG A 42 9.70 -2.58 -2.59
CA ARG A 42 9.58 -1.54 -3.60
C ARG A 42 9.27 -0.19 -2.99
N LEU A 43 8.41 -0.16 -1.95
CA LEU A 43 8.11 1.07 -1.24
C LEU A 43 9.33 1.61 -0.50
N GLN A 44 10.12 0.73 0.10
CA GLN A 44 11.32 1.13 0.83
C GLN A 44 12.41 1.66 -0.10
N MET A 45 12.34 1.32 -1.40
CA MET A 45 13.32 1.74 -2.38
C MET A 45 12.86 2.90 -3.24
N GLN A 46 11.74 3.54 -2.92
CA GLN A 46 11.23 4.65 -3.71
C GLN A 46 12.21 5.83 -3.73
N GLU A 47 12.28 6.48 -4.88
CA GLU A 47 13.16 7.63 -5.07
C GLU A 47 12.75 8.81 -4.18
N GLY A 48 13.73 9.54 -3.68
CA GLY A 48 13.50 10.73 -2.88
C GLY A 48 13.33 10.46 -1.39
N HIS A 49 13.40 9.21 -0.97
CA HIS A 49 13.23 8.82 0.44
C HIS A 49 11.96 9.38 1.07
N LEU A 50 10.88 9.48 0.31
CA LEU A 50 9.63 10.09 0.76
C LEU A 50 8.87 9.22 1.74
N ILE A 51 9.04 7.88 1.66
CA ILE A 51 8.33 6.95 2.51
C ILE A 51 9.04 6.87 3.86
N GLY A 52 8.37 7.34 4.91
CA GLY A 52 8.93 7.32 6.26
C GLY A 52 8.44 6.15 7.09
N GLN A 53 7.30 5.56 6.72
CA GLN A 53 6.70 4.45 7.46
C GLN A 53 5.90 3.60 6.48
N VAL A 54 5.93 2.28 6.69
CA VAL A 54 5.09 1.36 5.92
C VAL A 54 4.19 0.61 6.89
N LEU A 55 2.91 0.53 6.56
CA LEU A 55 1.92 -0.23 7.32
C LEU A 55 1.29 -1.26 6.39
N ILE A 56 0.85 -2.38 6.95
CA ILE A 56 0.08 -3.38 6.21
C ILE A 56 -1.30 -3.48 6.83
N ASN A 57 -2.33 -3.43 5.99
CA ASN A 57 -3.69 -3.73 6.40
C ASN A 57 -3.98 -5.18 6.00
N ALA A 58 -4.26 -6.03 6.98
CA ALA A 58 -4.59 -7.43 6.72
C ALA A 58 -5.56 -7.91 7.81
N ASN A 59 -6.51 -8.77 7.41
CA ASN A 59 -7.52 -9.29 8.34
C ASN A 59 -7.31 -10.78 8.66
N ARG A 60 -6.35 -11.42 8.01
CA ARG A 60 -6.00 -12.82 8.27
C ARG A 60 -4.53 -13.01 7.96
N ASN A 61 -3.99 -14.14 8.41
CA ASN A 61 -2.57 -14.46 8.25
C ASN A 61 -1.67 -13.37 8.84
N LEU A 62 -2.11 -12.80 9.97
CA LEU A 62 -1.44 -11.65 10.57
C LEU A 62 0.01 -11.96 10.91
N SER A 63 0.28 -13.16 11.43
CA SER A 63 1.65 -13.54 11.79
C SER A 63 2.58 -13.54 10.58
N ALA A 64 2.06 -13.99 9.42
CA ALA A 64 2.86 -14.01 8.20
C ALA A 64 3.25 -12.60 7.77
N TYR A 65 2.29 -11.66 7.82
CA TYR A 65 2.57 -10.27 7.47
C TYR A 65 3.46 -9.59 8.50
N GLU A 66 3.25 -9.89 9.79
CA GLU A 66 4.08 -9.33 10.84
C GLU A 66 5.54 -9.75 10.70
N SER A 67 5.79 -10.94 10.13
CA SER A 67 7.15 -11.41 9.90
C SER A 67 7.94 -10.53 8.94
N PHE A 68 7.26 -9.67 8.18
CA PHE A 68 7.94 -8.75 7.26
C PHE A 68 8.57 -7.56 7.98
N GLY A 69 8.31 -7.38 9.28
CA GLY A 69 8.99 -6.38 10.07
C GLY A 69 8.32 -5.01 10.13
N VAL A 70 7.08 -4.89 9.67
CA VAL A 70 6.34 -3.63 9.73
C VAL A 70 5.02 -3.85 10.47
N PRO A 71 4.40 -2.78 11.02
CA PRO A 71 3.12 -2.92 11.72
C PRO A 71 2.03 -3.43 10.80
N VAL A 72 1.19 -4.31 11.33
CA VAL A 72 0.05 -4.90 10.62
C VAL A 72 -1.22 -4.57 11.39
N TRP A 73 -2.21 -4.00 10.72
CA TRP A 73 -3.46 -3.60 11.35
C TRP A 73 -4.65 -4.21 10.63
N PRO A 74 -5.53 -4.91 11.36
CA PRO A 74 -6.79 -5.37 10.76
C PRO A 74 -7.76 -4.20 10.61
N ASP A 75 -8.83 -4.42 9.84
CA ASP A 75 -9.86 -3.42 9.69
C ASP A 75 -10.47 -3.09 11.04
N SER A 76 -10.53 -1.79 11.37
CA SER A 76 -11.08 -1.35 12.64
C SER A 76 -12.61 -1.22 12.60
N LEU A 77 -13.18 -1.10 11.39
CA LEU A 77 -14.62 -0.94 11.22
C LEU A 77 -15.17 -2.12 10.43
N ALA A 78 -15.89 -2.99 11.13
CA ALA A 78 -16.41 -4.23 10.54
C ALA A 78 -17.50 -3.97 9.49
N ASP A 79 -18.16 -2.82 9.56
CA ASP A 79 -19.28 -2.51 8.67
C ASP A 79 -18.87 -2.05 7.29
N TYR A 80 -17.62 -1.67 7.12
CA TYR A 80 -17.13 -1.29 5.81
C TYR A 80 -16.58 -2.50 5.07
N ALA A 81 -16.86 -2.55 3.78
CA ALA A 81 -16.40 -3.63 2.93
C ALA A 81 -15.32 -3.14 1.97
N GLY A 82 -14.42 -4.05 1.60
CA GLY A 82 -13.44 -3.80 0.56
C GLY A 82 -12.36 -2.82 0.96
N PRO A 83 -11.80 -2.10 -0.04
CA PRO A 83 -10.63 -1.23 0.20
C PRO A 83 -10.90 -0.08 1.15
N LEU A 84 -12.16 0.35 1.28
CA LEU A 84 -12.49 1.49 2.14
C LEU A 84 -12.16 1.21 3.60
N ALA A 85 -12.45 0.01 4.09
CA ALA A 85 -12.15 -0.35 5.47
C ALA A 85 -10.65 -0.30 5.73
N GLY A 86 -9.85 -0.82 4.81
CA GLY A 86 -8.39 -0.78 4.93
C GLY A 86 -7.85 0.64 4.88
N PHE A 87 -8.38 1.45 3.97
CA PHE A 87 -7.98 2.84 3.85
C PHE A 87 -8.25 3.62 5.15
N MET A 88 -9.43 3.42 5.74
CA MET A 88 -9.77 4.08 7.00
C MET A 88 -8.84 3.65 8.13
N THR A 89 -8.50 2.36 8.17
CA THR A 89 -7.54 1.85 9.15
C THR A 89 -6.18 2.52 8.98
N GLY A 90 -5.72 2.67 7.75
CA GLY A 90 -4.47 3.35 7.47
C GLY A 90 -4.47 4.79 7.95
N LEU A 91 -5.58 5.50 7.73
CA LEU A 91 -5.69 6.87 8.20
C LEU A 91 -5.62 6.97 9.72
N GLU A 92 -6.23 6.02 10.43
CA GLU A 92 -6.19 6.01 11.90
C GLU A 92 -4.77 5.84 12.45
N HIS A 93 -3.92 5.12 11.75
CA HIS A 93 -2.58 4.81 12.22
C HIS A 93 -1.49 5.59 11.48
N CYS A 94 -1.87 6.52 10.62
CA CYS A 94 -0.93 7.34 9.86
C CYS A 94 -0.41 8.47 10.73
N GLU A 95 0.90 8.48 10.95
CA GLU A 95 1.53 9.50 11.79
C GLU A 95 2.22 10.60 10.99
N THR A 96 2.11 10.53 9.67
CA THR A 96 2.72 11.52 8.77
C THR A 96 1.64 12.34 8.09
N PRO A 97 2.01 13.48 7.47
CA PRO A 97 1.02 14.32 6.78
C PRO A 97 0.36 13.68 5.56
N TYR A 98 0.98 12.65 4.97
CA TYR A 98 0.47 12.07 3.73
C TYR A 98 0.38 10.55 3.85
N LEU A 99 -0.63 9.99 3.19
CA LEU A 99 -0.83 8.54 3.11
C LEU A 99 -0.83 8.10 1.65
N LEU A 100 0.00 7.12 1.33
CA LEU A 100 0.03 6.48 0.02
C LEU A 100 -0.51 5.06 0.18
N THR A 101 -1.52 4.67 -0.59
CA THR A 101 -2.04 3.31 -0.55
C THR A 101 -1.66 2.56 -1.82
N VAL A 102 -1.25 1.31 -1.66
CA VAL A 102 -0.94 0.43 -2.78
C VAL A 102 -1.54 -0.95 -2.51
N PRO A 103 -1.98 -1.67 -3.56
CA PRO A 103 -2.42 -3.05 -3.38
C PRO A 103 -1.24 -3.97 -3.11
N CYS A 104 -1.51 -5.11 -2.47
CA CYS A 104 -0.47 -6.06 -2.09
C CYS A 104 0.02 -6.92 -3.26
N ASP A 105 -0.72 -6.96 -4.36
CA ASP A 105 -0.48 -7.91 -5.44
C ASP A 105 0.01 -7.27 -6.74
N THR A 106 0.41 -6.01 -6.72
CA THR A 106 0.93 -5.31 -7.90
C THR A 106 2.28 -4.66 -7.58
N PRO A 107 3.33 -5.47 -7.38
CA PRO A 107 4.60 -4.94 -6.85
C PRO A 107 5.50 -4.26 -7.87
N LEU A 108 5.11 -4.21 -9.15
CA LEU A 108 5.98 -3.69 -10.21
C LEU A 108 5.72 -2.23 -10.55
N PHE A 109 5.17 -1.46 -9.63
CA PHE A 109 4.99 -0.02 -9.83
C PHE A 109 6.36 0.68 -9.91
N PRO A 110 6.41 1.88 -10.54
CA PRO A 110 7.69 2.57 -10.73
C PRO A 110 8.37 2.96 -9.43
N MET A 111 9.70 3.04 -9.46
CA MET A 111 10.48 3.48 -8.30
C MET A 111 10.27 4.94 -7.97
N ASP A 112 9.71 5.72 -8.87
CA ASP A 112 9.39 7.13 -8.65
C ASP A 112 7.90 7.37 -8.44
N LEU A 113 7.11 6.32 -8.11
CA LEU A 113 5.67 6.47 -7.92
C LEU A 113 5.34 7.52 -6.87
N ALA A 114 5.95 7.41 -5.69
CA ALA A 114 5.69 8.36 -4.60
C ALA A 114 6.07 9.78 -5.01
N ALA A 115 7.21 9.95 -5.64
CA ALA A 115 7.67 11.27 -6.08
C ALA A 115 6.73 11.87 -7.12
N ARG A 116 6.25 11.08 -8.06
CA ARG A 116 5.35 11.56 -9.10
C ARG A 116 3.98 11.93 -8.55
N LEU A 117 3.45 11.15 -7.60
CA LEU A 117 2.20 11.48 -6.96
C LEU A 117 2.33 12.73 -6.09
N ALA A 118 3.43 12.87 -5.37
CA ALA A 118 3.69 14.06 -4.57
C ALA A 118 3.80 15.31 -5.43
N GLU A 119 4.48 15.21 -6.56
CA GLU A 119 4.58 16.32 -7.50
C GLU A 119 3.21 16.70 -8.07
N ALA A 120 2.38 15.71 -8.40
CA ALA A 120 1.04 15.96 -8.90
C ALA A 120 0.17 16.67 -7.87
N LEU A 121 0.24 16.26 -6.59
CA LEU A 121 -0.48 16.94 -5.52
C LEU A 121 -0.07 18.40 -5.41
N ALA A 122 1.23 18.67 -5.42
CA ALA A 122 1.74 20.03 -5.27
C ALA A 122 1.38 20.89 -6.46
N ARG A 123 1.54 20.37 -7.68
CA ARG A 123 1.30 21.13 -8.90
C ARG A 123 -0.16 21.52 -9.07
N GLU A 124 -1.08 20.62 -8.70
CA GLU A 124 -2.51 20.85 -8.88
C GLU A 124 -3.18 21.39 -7.62
N ASP A 125 -2.41 21.60 -6.55
CA ASP A 125 -2.94 21.99 -5.23
C ASP A 125 -4.09 21.07 -4.81
N ALA A 126 -3.90 19.78 -5.00
CA ALA A 126 -4.93 18.79 -4.78
C ALA A 126 -4.74 18.10 -3.43
N GLU A 127 -5.83 17.52 -2.91
CA GLU A 127 -5.77 16.72 -1.69
C GLU A 127 -5.50 15.25 -1.97
N ILE A 128 -5.87 14.77 -3.18
CA ILE A 128 -5.74 13.38 -3.58
C ILE A 128 -5.13 13.31 -4.99
N ALA A 129 -4.15 12.45 -5.16
CA ALA A 129 -3.60 12.11 -6.47
C ALA A 129 -3.70 10.61 -6.68
N MET A 130 -3.96 10.20 -7.92
CA MET A 130 -4.08 8.80 -8.29
C MET A 130 -3.20 8.48 -9.48
N ALA A 131 -2.58 7.31 -9.44
CA ALA A 131 -1.84 6.80 -10.59
C ALA A 131 -2.78 5.98 -11.46
N ALA A 132 -2.66 6.13 -12.77
CA ALA A 132 -3.42 5.34 -13.72
C ALA A 132 -2.47 4.66 -14.69
N ALA A 133 -2.76 3.41 -15.00
CA ALA A 133 -2.01 2.66 -16.00
C ALA A 133 -2.80 2.68 -17.32
N ARG A 134 -2.06 2.80 -18.42
CA ARG A 134 -2.67 2.74 -19.73
C ARG A 134 -2.46 1.33 -20.28
N GLU A 135 -3.55 0.65 -20.62
CA GLU A 135 -3.44 -0.65 -21.27
C GLU A 135 -3.02 -0.48 -22.72
N GLU A 136 -2.07 -1.30 -23.14
CA GLU A 136 -1.49 -1.13 -24.47
C GLU A 136 -2.34 -1.70 -25.59
N ASP A 137 -3.28 -2.57 -25.33
CA ASP A 137 -4.06 -3.06 -26.39
C ASP A 137 -5.38 -2.46 -26.45
N GLY A 138 -5.34 -1.50 -27.01
CA GLY A 138 -6.36 -0.69 -27.29
C GLY A 138 -7.76 -1.05 -27.43
#